data_5d7428beb441158c20c0da808c0bddcb
#
_entry.id   5d7428beb441158c20c0da808c0bddcb
#
_cell.length_a   1.000
_cell.length_b   1.000
_cell.length_c   1.000
_cell.angle_alpha   90.00
_cell.angle_beta   90.00
_cell.angle_gamma   90.00
#
_symmetry.space_group_name_H-M   'P 1'
#
loop_
_entity.id
_entity.type
_entity.pdbx_description
1 polymer ?
#
loop_
_entity_poly.entity_id
_entity_poly.type
_entity_poly.pdbx_seq_one_letter_code
_entity_poly.pdbx_strand_id
1 'polypeptide(L)'
;MCLAYDAPVWCGGMTETGIGRAHNIHLCTLEQFSRPGDTSSSSRYFKQDVIVERLETSDGLMPIPANGAGIGLTVDWDFLDAISTSVETIKA
;
A
#
# COMPACT_ATOMS: atom_id res chain seq x y z
N MET A 1 0.82 21.40 -5.01
CA MET A 1 2.01 22.29 -4.82
C MET A 1 3.17 21.88 -5.73
N CYS A 2 3.68 20.66 -5.63
CA CYS A 2 4.85 20.22 -6.45
C CYS A 2 4.60 20.31 -7.95
N LEU A 3 3.40 19.99 -8.41
CA LEU A 3 3.03 20.11 -9.81
C LEU A 3 3.13 21.57 -10.30
N ALA A 4 2.69 22.52 -9.48
CA ALA A 4 2.73 23.95 -9.82
C ALA A 4 4.16 24.51 -9.96
N TYR A 5 5.13 23.85 -9.33
CA TYR A 5 6.55 24.21 -9.40
C TYR A 5 7.37 23.27 -10.28
N ASP A 6 6.70 22.39 -11.02
CA ASP A 6 7.36 21.35 -11.84
C ASP A 6 8.42 20.54 -11.06
N ALA A 7 8.13 20.26 -9.80
CA ALA A 7 9.01 19.51 -8.92
C ALA A 7 8.64 18.03 -8.92
N PRO A 8 9.45 17.15 -9.51
CA PRO A 8 9.18 15.72 -9.50
C PRO A 8 9.32 15.16 -8.08
N VAL A 9 8.41 14.27 -7.70
CA VAL A 9 8.41 13.62 -6.40
C VAL A 9 8.40 12.11 -6.52
N TRP A 10 8.63 11.43 -5.41
CA TRP A 10 8.58 9.99 -5.33
C TRP A 10 8.00 9.56 -3.98
N CYS A 11 7.55 8.33 -3.89
CA CYS A 11 7.03 7.75 -2.66
C CYS A 11 8.05 6.77 -2.09
N GLY A 12 8.49 7.03 -0.86
CA GLY A 12 9.31 6.09 -0.10
C GLY A 12 8.47 4.96 0.46
N GLY A 13 9.07 3.77 0.60
CA GLY A 13 8.45 2.61 1.23
C GLY A 13 8.98 2.39 2.63
N MET A 14 8.13 1.83 3.48
CA MET A 14 8.47 1.35 4.82
C MET A 14 8.00 -0.09 4.97
N THR A 15 7.95 -0.59 6.19
CA THR A 15 7.45 -1.94 6.49
C THR A 15 5.92 -1.96 6.65
N GLU A 16 5.22 -1.24 5.80
CA GLU A 16 3.76 -1.20 5.83
C GLU A 16 3.16 -2.57 5.57
N THR A 17 2.00 -2.83 6.17
CA THR A 17 1.13 -3.91 5.74
C THR A 17 0.49 -3.56 4.38
N GLY A 18 -0.21 -4.51 3.77
CA GLY A 18 -0.83 -4.32 2.47
C GLY A 18 -1.77 -3.12 2.38
N ILE A 19 -2.43 -2.77 3.48
CA ILE A 19 -3.34 -1.60 3.53
C ILE A 19 -2.56 -0.31 3.30
N GLY A 20 -1.51 -0.06 4.09
CA GLY A 20 -0.67 1.13 3.92
C GLY A 20 0.08 1.12 2.60
N ARG A 21 0.54 -0.05 2.16
CA ARG A 21 1.22 -0.22 0.89
C ARG A 21 0.31 0.14 -0.29
N ALA A 22 -0.97 -0.25 -0.24
CA ALA A 22 -1.94 0.11 -1.26
C ALA A 22 -2.13 1.63 -1.39
N HIS A 23 -2.16 2.35 -0.28
CA HIS A 23 -2.23 3.81 -0.29
C HIS A 23 -1.02 4.42 -1.01
N ASN A 24 0.18 3.92 -0.73
CA ASN A 24 1.40 4.38 -1.39
C ASN A 24 1.38 4.08 -2.89
N ILE A 25 0.89 2.91 -3.29
CA ILE A 25 0.78 2.54 -4.71
C ILE A 25 -0.18 3.50 -5.42
N HIS A 26 -1.35 3.77 -4.84
CA HIS A 26 -2.31 4.71 -5.43
C HIS A 26 -1.75 6.14 -5.50
N LEU A 27 -1.02 6.57 -4.48
CA LEU A 27 -0.36 7.88 -4.47
C LEU A 27 0.61 8.02 -5.65
N CYS A 28 1.32 6.95 -5.98
CA CYS A 28 2.28 6.93 -7.09
C CYS A 28 1.62 7.06 -8.48
N THR A 29 0.30 6.97 -8.58
CA THR A 29 -0.42 7.20 -9.85
C THR A 29 -0.63 8.67 -10.17
N LEU A 30 -0.36 9.58 -9.23
CA LEU A 30 -0.47 11.01 -9.45
C LEU A 30 0.65 11.48 -10.38
N GLU A 31 0.30 12.43 -11.26
CA GLU A 31 1.18 12.90 -12.33
C GLU A 31 2.58 13.29 -11.84
N GLN A 32 2.67 13.97 -10.71
CA GLN A 32 3.95 14.50 -10.22
C GLN A 32 4.85 13.44 -9.56
N PHE A 33 4.32 12.26 -9.30
CA PHE A 33 5.09 11.10 -8.83
C PHE A 33 5.82 10.44 -10.00
N SER A 34 6.74 11.17 -10.60
CA SER A 34 7.47 10.75 -11.82
C SER A 34 8.83 10.11 -11.55
N ARG A 35 9.28 10.10 -10.29
CA ARG A 35 10.49 9.40 -9.89
C ARG A 35 10.15 7.99 -9.44
N PRO A 36 11.04 7.00 -9.63
CA PRO A 36 10.81 5.64 -9.15
C PRO A 36 10.53 5.60 -7.66
N GLY A 37 9.46 4.90 -7.26
CA GLY A 37 9.11 4.70 -5.86
C GLY A 37 9.92 3.61 -5.19
N ASP A 38 9.84 3.52 -3.88
CA ASP A 38 10.44 2.46 -3.08
C ASP A 38 9.33 1.65 -2.37
N THR A 39 8.41 1.11 -3.18
CA THR A 39 7.32 0.25 -2.70
C THR A 39 7.63 -1.19 -3.09
N SER A 40 8.18 -1.94 -2.15
CA SER A 40 8.61 -3.32 -2.39
C SER A 40 7.47 -4.32 -2.17
N SER A 41 7.69 -5.56 -2.62
CA SER A 41 6.77 -6.68 -2.41
C SER A 41 6.51 -6.92 -0.92
N SER A 42 5.24 -7.20 -0.58
CA SER A 42 4.82 -7.50 0.78
C SER A 42 5.55 -8.71 1.37
N SER A 43 5.82 -9.73 0.56
CA SER A 43 6.51 -10.96 0.95
C SER A 43 7.95 -10.74 1.41
N ARG A 44 8.52 -9.58 1.13
CA ARG A 44 9.86 -9.22 1.62
C ARG A 44 9.91 -9.06 3.14
N TYR A 45 8.78 -8.68 3.75
CA TYR A 45 8.70 -8.37 5.17
C TYR A 45 7.82 -9.35 5.94
N PHE A 46 6.79 -9.90 5.31
CA PHE A 46 5.77 -10.71 5.98
C PHE A 46 5.57 -12.04 5.27
N LYS A 47 5.45 -13.11 6.05
CA LYS A 47 5.05 -14.42 5.53
C LYS A 47 3.60 -14.39 5.03
N GLN A 48 2.75 -13.65 5.73
CA GLN A 48 1.36 -13.43 5.41
C GLN A 48 1.01 -11.97 5.71
N ASP A 49 0.30 -11.32 4.81
CA ASP A 49 -0.18 -9.96 4.96
C ASP A 49 -1.62 -9.95 5.51
N VAL A 50 -2.07 -8.78 5.95
CA VAL A 50 -3.44 -8.56 6.46
C VAL A 50 -4.47 -8.37 5.34
N ILE A 51 -4.07 -8.48 4.09
CA ILE A 51 -4.92 -8.41 2.90
C ILE A 51 -4.97 -9.77 2.20
N VAL A 52 -6.08 -10.04 1.51
CA VAL A 52 -6.26 -11.28 0.75
C VAL A 52 -5.40 -11.29 -0.51
N GLU A 53 -5.38 -10.19 -1.23
CA GLU A 53 -4.62 -10.01 -2.46
C GLU A 53 -3.12 -9.94 -2.17
N ARG A 54 -2.31 -10.26 -3.17
CA ARG A 54 -0.85 -10.15 -3.08
C ARG A 54 -0.36 -8.90 -3.79
N LEU A 55 0.39 -8.07 -3.07
CA LEU A 55 1.07 -6.92 -3.64
C LEU A 55 2.55 -7.26 -3.83
N GLU A 56 2.85 -7.79 -5.01
CA GLU A 56 4.18 -8.27 -5.38
C GLU A 56 4.68 -7.55 -6.61
N THR A 57 5.95 -7.18 -6.59
CA THR A 57 6.62 -6.63 -7.77
C THR A 57 7.00 -7.74 -8.74
N SER A 58 6.89 -7.45 -10.04
CA SER A 58 7.36 -8.31 -11.12
C SER A 58 8.05 -7.43 -12.16
N ASP A 59 9.29 -7.77 -12.51
CA ASP A 59 10.11 -6.99 -13.45
C ASP A 59 10.20 -5.50 -13.12
N GLY A 60 10.26 -5.18 -11.82
CA GLY A 60 10.31 -3.80 -11.34
C GLY A 60 8.97 -3.06 -11.37
N LEU A 61 7.87 -3.74 -11.67
CA LEU A 61 6.53 -3.17 -11.73
C LEU A 61 5.67 -3.68 -10.58
N MET A 62 4.90 -2.78 -9.98
CA MET A 62 3.93 -3.09 -8.94
C MET A 62 2.53 -2.88 -9.50
N PRO A 63 1.63 -3.89 -9.46
CA PRO A 63 0.26 -3.70 -9.93
C PRO A 63 -0.50 -2.72 -9.04
N ILE A 64 -1.37 -1.93 -9.65
CA ILE A 64 -2.26 -1.03 -8.92
C ILE A 64 -3.48 -1.83 -8.47
N PRO A 65 -3.78 -1.90 -7.15
CA PRO A 65 -4.96 -2.61 -6.67
C PRO A 65 -6.24 -2.00 -7.26
N ALA A 66 -7.08 -2.83 -7.84
CA ALA A 66 -8.30 -2.40 -8.52
C ALA A 66 -9.49 -3.33 -8.25
N ASN A 67 -9.49 -4.04 -7.13
CA ASN A 67 -10.53 -5.00 -6.79
C ASN A 67 -11.68 -4.31 -6.04
N GLY A 68 -12.47 -3.53 -6.78
CA GLY A 68 -13.63 -2.81 -6.25
C GLY A 68 -13.33 -1.36 -5.87
N ALA A 69 -14.20 -0.79 -5.05
CA ALA A 69 -14.12 0.60 -4.60
C ALA A 69 -13.06 0.79 -3.48
N GLY A 70 -12.74 2.03 -3.20
CA GLY A 70 -11.76 2.39 -2.17
C GLY A 70 -10.33 2.08 -2.63
N ILE A 71 -9.54 1.49 -1.76
CA ILE A 71 -8.14 1.14 -2.06
C ILE A 71 -7.98 -0.09 -2.94
N GLY A 72 -9.09 -0.74 -3.34
CA GLY A 72 -9.07 -1.88 -4.25
C GLY A 72 -8.52 -3.18 -3.66
N LEU A 73 -8.62 -3.35 -2.35
CA LEU A 73 -8.15 -4.53 -1.62
C LEU A 73 -9.22 -5.06 -0.68
N THR A 74 -9.07 -6.32 -0.30
CA THR A 74 -9.89 -6.99 0.70
C THR A 74 -9.05 -7.27 1.96
N VAL A 75 -9.52 -6.81 3.11
CA VAL A 75 -8.86 -7.09 4.38
C VAL A 75 -9.16 -8.52 4.81
N ASP A 76 -8.13 -9.26 5.20
CA ASP A 76 -8.27 -10.58 5.83
C ASP A 76 -8.53 -10.39 7.33
N TRP A 77 -9.79 -10.22 7.68
CA TRP A 77 -10.20 -9.92 9.06
C TRP A 77 -9.87 -11.06 10.03
N ASP A 78 -9.98 -12.31 9.60
CA ASP A 78 -9.66 -13.46 10.45
C ASP A 78 -8.18 -13.47 10.82
N PHE A 79 -7.31 -13.23 9.85
CA PHE A 79 -5.87 -13.14 10.10
C PHE A 79 -5.52 -11.91 10.94
N LEU A 80 -6.12 -10.76 10.64
CA LEU A 80 -5.90 -9.52 11.40
C LEU A 80 -6.29 -9.70 12.86
N ASP A 81 -7.43 -10.31 13.14
CA ASP A 81 -7.87 -10.60 14.52
C ASP A 81 -6.92 -11.57 15.22
N ALA A 82 -6.43 -12.59 14.51
CA ALA A 82 -5.51 -13.58 15.06
C ALA A 82 -4.16 -12.99 15.51
N ILE A 83 -3.67 -11.94 14.83
CA ILE A 83 -2.39 -11.30 15.17
C ILE A 83 -2.55 -10.05 16.05
N SER A 84 -3.77 -9.59 16.28
CA SER A 84 -4.04 -8.42 17.12
C SER A 84 -3.81 -8.73 18.61
N THR A 85 -3.05 -7.87 19.28
CA THR A 85 -2.76 -7.98 20.71
C THR A 85 -3.71 -7.14 21.56
N SER A 86 -4.25 -6.06 20.98
CA SER A 86 -5.25 -5.20 21.64
C SER A 86 -6.07 -4.47 20.59
N VAL A 87 -7.33 -4.20 20.92
CA VAL A 87 -8.24 -3.45 20.05
C VAL A 87 -8.95 -2.40 20.92
N GLU A 88 -8.93 -1.16 20.47
CA GLU A 88 -9.62 -0.04 21.10
C GLU A 88 -10.53 0.63 20.07
N THR A 89 -11.80 0.85 20.44
CA THR A 89 -12.75 1.54 19.57
C THR A 89 -13.01 2.94 20.13
N ILE A 90 -12.66 3.94 19.33
CA ILE A 90 -12.89 5.34 19.66
C ILE A 90 -14.06 5.84 18.81
N LYS A 91 -15.10 6.32 19.48
CA LYS A 91 -16.29 6.89 18.82
C LYS A 91 -16.22 8.41 18.86
N ALA A 92 -16.51 9.03 17.73
CA ALA A 92 -16.63 10.48 17.61
C ALA A 92 -17.98 10.98 18.13
#